data_bb5b74889cb75f68126c1ec6d0096c31
#
_entry.id   bb5b74889cb75f68126c1ec6d0096c31
#
_cell.length_a   1.000
_cell.length_b   1.000
_cell.length_c   1.000
_cell.angle_alpha   90.00
_cell.angle_beta   90.00
_cell.angle_gamma   90.00
#
_symmetry.space_group_name_H-M   'P 1'
#
loop_
_entity.id
_entity.type
_entity.pdbx_description
1 polymer ?
#
loop_
_entity_poly.entity_id
_entity_poly.type
_entity_poly.pdbx_seq_one_letter_code
_entity_poly.pdbx_strand_id
1 'polypeptide(L)'
;MVPEPLGIDSSGREVLAFVVGRDQGWPFIPEILADEGAERLGQLAERLRAALWRYPCPAGARWQLTDGPPGPGQAVQHGDLGPWNLLWGSDGQVAGVLDWELAGPAGRLYDTGHLAWFAVPLMDDARARARGFPQPPDRLARLNAFARGTRLPVGDVLDAALQAQQEYARRVLAMPGEAGAAFRRLGLHENAAADGEWTRARFRDELA
;
A
#
# COMPACT_ATOMS: atom_id res chain seq x y z
N MET A 1 -8.61 -14.06 0.05
CA MET A 1 -7.73 -12.88 0.20
C MET A 1 -8.44 -11.58 -0.15
N VAL A 2 -9.31 -11.54 -1.15
CA VAL A 2 -10.19 -10.39 -1.43
C VAL A 2 -11.61 -10.83 -1.08
N PRO A 3 -12.44 -9.98 -0.44
CA PRO A 3 -13.85 -10.32 -0.19
C PRO A 3 -14.58 -10.65 -1.49
N GLU A 4 -15.41 -11.69 -1.49
CA GLU A 4 -16.24 -12.04 -2.63
C GLU A 4 -17.37 -11.01 -2.78
N PRO A 5 -17.55 -10.39 -3.96
CA PRO A 5 -18.66 -9.47 -4.18
C PRO A 5 -19.97 -10.26 -4.33
N LEU A 6 -20.95 -9.96 -3.49
CA LEU A 6 -22.26 -10.60 -3.47
C LEU A 6 -23.34 -9.80 -4.23
N GLY A 7 -23.06 -8.51 -4.51
CA GLY A 7 -23.96 -7.66 -5.28
C GLY A 7 -24.02 -6.23 -4.75
N ILE A 8 -25.07 -5.53 -5.19
CA ILE A 8 -25.39 -4.15 -4.74
C ILE A 8 -26.77 -4.18 -4.09
N ASP A 9 -26.91 -3.60 -2.91
CA ASP A 9 -28.18 -3.54 -2.20
C ASP A 9 -29.12 -2.47 -2.78
N SER A 10 -30.35 -2.41 -2.28
CA SER A 10 -31.37 -1.43 -2.73
C SER A 10 -31.01 0.04 -2.46
N SER A 11 -29.99 0.29 -1.63
CA SER A 11 -29.45 1.63 -1.31
C SER A 11 -28.20 1.96 -2.13
N GLY A 12 -27.80 1.08 -3.07
CA GLY A 12 -26.62 1.28 -3.91
C GLY A 12 -25.29 0.94 -3.22
N ARG A 13 -25.32 0.22 -2.10
CA ARG A 13 -24.11 -0.17 -1.35
C ARG A 13 -23.63 -1.53 -1.82
N GLU A 14 -22.32 -1.68 -1.93
CA GLU A 14 -21.69 -2.97 -2.19
C GLU A 14 -21.93 -3.93 -1.02
N VAL A 15 -22.28 -5.17 -1.35
CA VAL A 15 -22.44 -6.28 -0.40
C VAL A 15 -21.30 -7.27 -0.64
N LEU A 16 -20.49 -7.49 0.37
CA LEU A 16 -19.32 -8.36 0.30
C LEU A 16 -19.47 -9.53 1.27
N ALA A 17 -18.88 -10.65 0.91
CA ALA A 17 -18.72 -11.77 1.85
C ALA A 17 -17.83 -11.34 3.04
N PHE A 18 -18.25 -11.72 4.25
CA PHE A 18 -17.49 -11.43 5.45
C PHE A 18 -16.19 -12.22 5.47
N VAL A 19 -15.07 -11.52 5.65
CA VAL A 19 -13.74 -12.14 5.82
C VAL A 19 -13.40 -12.17 7.30
N VAL A 20 -13.19 -13.38 7.84
CA VAL A 20 -12.78 -13.55 9.24
C VAL A 20 -11.33 -13.12 9.39
N GLY A 21 -11.07 -12.18 10.30
CA GLY A 21 -9.75 -11.67 10.57
C GLY A 21 -9.79 -10.55 11.60
N ARG A 22 -8.61 -10.19 12.08
CA ARG A 22 -8.39 -9.07 13.00
C ARG A 22 -7.81 -7.91 12.19
N ASP A 23 -8.32 -6.69 12.38
CA ASP A 23 -7.68 -5.52 11.80
C ASP A 23 -6.32 -5.25 12.45
N GLN A 24 -5.51 -4.44 11.79
CA GLN A 24 -4.17 -4.13 12.26
C GLN A 24 -4.14 -3.20 13.47
N GLY A 25 -5.25 -2.52 13.82
CA GLY A 25 -5.29 -1.56 14.90
C GLY A 25 -4.36 -0.36 14.70
N TRP A 26 -4.31 0.48 15.73
CA TRP A 26 -3.36 1.58 15.82
C TRP A 26 -2.89 1.72 17.27
N PRO A 27 -1.61 1.60 17.59
CA PRO A 27 -0.45 1.35 16.72
C PRO A 27 -0.50 -0.01 16.00
N PHE A 28 0.43 -0.25 15.05
CA PHE A 28 0.50 -1.51 14.30
C PHE A 28 0.67 -2.73 15.22
N ILE A 29 0.09 -3.85 14.80
CA ILE A 29 0.17 -5.11 15.51
C ILE A 29 1.59 -5.72 15.45
N PRO A 30 1.94 -6.62 16.39
CA PRO A 30 3.26 -7.26 16.45
C PRO A 30 3.67 -7.94 15.14
N GLU A 31 2.73 -8.52 14.40
CA GLU A 31 2.99 -9.20 13.13
C GLU A 31 3.56 -8.28 12.04
N ILE A 32 3.22 -6.98 12.08
CA ILE A 32 3.78 -5.96 11.18
C ILE A 32 5.11 -5.45 11.72
N LEU A 33 5.20 -5.26 13.04
CA LEU A 33 6.37 -4.67 13.69
C LEU A 33 7.57 -5.61 13.73
N ALA A 34 7.34 -6.92 13.73
CA ALA A 34 8.40 -7.92 13.69
C ALA A 34 9.19 -7.84 12.36
N ASP A 35 10.46 -8.21 12.39
CA ASP A 35 11.31 -8.16 11.19
C ASP A 35 10.81 -9.09 10.08
N GLU A 36 10.33 -10.28 10.45
CA GLU A 36 9.69 -11.23 9.52
C GLU A 36 8.41 -10.67 8.90
N GLY A 37 7.77 -9.71 9.56
CA GLY A 37 6.58 -9.02 9.05
C GLY A 37 6.86 -8.29 7.73
N ALA A 38 8.02 -7.68 7.59
CA ALA A 38 8.40 -7.02 6.34
C ALA A 38 8.46 -8.03 5.17
N GLU A 39 9.05 -9.21 5.37
CA GLU A 39 9.11 -10.25 4.34
C GLU A 39 7.72 -10.80 3.98
N ARG A 40 6.85 -11.06 4.98
CA ARG A 40 5.46 -11.48 4.75
C ARG A 40 4.66 -10.47 3.95
N LEU A 41 4.82 -9.18 4.25
CA LEU A 41 4.17 -8.11 3.48
C LEU A 41 4.74 -8.01 2.07
N GLY A 42 6.03 -8.24 1.87
CA GLY A 42 6.63 -8.39 0.54
C GLY A 42 6.03 -9.55 -0.25
N GLN A 43 5.82 -10.71 0.38
CA GLN A 43 5.17 -11.87 -0.24
C GLN A 43 3.70 -11.58 -0.60
N LEU A 44 3.00 -10.79 0.22
CA LEU A 44 1.65 -10.31 -0.11
C LEU A 44 1.68 -9.42 -1.35
N ALA A 45 2.59 -8.43 -1.40
CA ALA A 45 2.74 -7.54 -2.55
C ALA A 45 3.01 -8.32 -3.84
N GLU A 46 3.87 -9.34 -3.79
CA GLU A 46 4.16 -10.20 -4.94
C GLU A 46 2.92 -10.96 -5.43
N ARG A 47 2.18 -11.57 -4.50
CA ARG A 47 0.95 -12.31 -4.86
C ARG A 47 -0.10 -11.40 -5.50
N LEU A 48 -0.30 -10.19 -4.94
CA LEU A 48 -1.24 -9.21 -5.50
C LEU A 48 -0.77 -8.72 -6.87
N ARG A 49 0.49 -8.35 -7.01
CA ARG A 49 1.09 -7.92 -8.27
C ARG A 49 0.91 -8.96 -9.37
N ALA A 50 1.16 -10.24 -9.07
CA ALA A 50 0.98 -11.34 -10.02
C ALA A 50 -0.49 -11.55 -10.41
N ALA A 51 -1.42 -11.41 -9.47
CA ALA A 51 -2.86 -11.54 -9.73
C ALA A 51 -3.39 -10.35 -10.56
N LEU A 52 -3.09 -9.13 -10.14
CA LEU A 52 -3.59 -7.91 -10.78
C LEU A 52 -2.98 -7.67 -12.16
N TRP A 53 -1.74 -8.14 -12.40
CA TRP A 53 -1.15 -8.11 -13.73
C TRP A 53 -1.95 -8.87 -14.79
N ARG A 54 -2.65 -9.93 -14.37
CA ARG A 54 -3.48 -10.78 -15.23
C ARG A 54 -4.96 -10.41 -15.21
N TYR A 55 -5.32 -9.37 -14.45
CA TYR A 55 -6.71 -8.98 -14.33
C TYR A 55 -7.25 -8.45 -15.67
N PRO A 56 -8.33 -9.06 -16.22
CA PRO A 56 -8.90 -8.68 -17.50
C PRO A 56 -9.76 -7.42 -17.32
N CYS A 57 -9.11 -6.25 -17.25
CA CYS A 57 -9.80 -4.99 -17.03
C CYS A 57 -10.74 -4.68 -18.21
N PRO A 58 -12.04 -4.46 -17.97
CA PRO A 58 -13.00 -4.08 -19.02
C PRO A 58 -12.62 -2.75 -19.67
N ALA A 59 -12.83 -2.62 -20.98
CA ALA A 59 -12.54 -1.37 -21.72
C ALA A 59 -13.33 -0.15 -21.20
N GLY A 60 -14.54 -0.37 -20.65
CA GLY A 60 -15.40 0.67 -20.09
C GLY A 60 -15.28 0.80 -18.57
N ALA A 61 -14.21 0.27 -17.94
CA ALA A 61 -14.01 0.38 -16.50
C ALA A 61 -13.97 1.84 -16.05
N ARG A 62 -14.61 2.12 -14.93
CA ARG A 62 -14.57 3.42 -14.25
C ARG A 62 -14.00 3.23 -12.86
N TRP A 63 -13.10 4.12 -12.47
CA TRP A 63 -12.42 4.10 -11.21
C TRP A 63 -12.63 5.42 -10.48
N GLN A 64 -12.40 5.45 -9.18
CA GLN A 64 -12.55 6.68 -8.38
C GLN A 64 -11.71 7.86 -8.92
N LEU A 65 -10.52 7.58 -9.41
CA LEU A 65 -9.55 8.61 -9.80
C LEU A 65 -9.26 8.67 -11.31
N THR A 66 -9.68 7.67 -12.09
CA THR A 66 -9.39 7.59 -13.53
C THR A 66 -10.49 6.83 -14.26
N ASP A 67 -10.48 6.85 -15.60
CA ASP A 67 -11.35 6.04 -16.44
C ASP A 67 -10.52 5.14 -17.35
N GLY A 68 -11.12 4.03 -17.78
CA GLY A 68 -10.56 3.10 -18.76
C GLY A 68 -9.57 2.07 -18.20
N PRO A 69 -9.05 1.21 -19.09
CA PRO A 69 -8.10 0.17 -18.73
C PRO A 69 -6.68 0.73 -18.52
N PRO A 70 -5.79 -0.03 -17.87
CA PRO A 70 -4.38 0.33 -17.74
C PRO A 70 -3.71 0.59 -19.09
N GLY A 71 -2.94 1.66 -19.18
CA GLY A 71 -2.09 1.98 -20.33
C GLY A 71 -0.75 1.22 -20.30
N PRO A 72 0.14 1.49 -21.27
CA PRO A 72 1.47 0.89 -21.31
C PRO A 72 2.24 1.12 -19.99
N GLY A 73 2.81 0.03 -19.43
CA GLY A 73 3.56 0.08 -18.17
C GLY A 73 2.70 0.18 -16.91
N GLN A 74 1.38 0.17 -17.04
CA GLN A 74 0.43 0.18 -15.92
C GLN A 74 -0.21 -1.19 -15.71
N ALA A 75 -0.78 -1.38 -14.51
CA ALA A 75 -1.70 -2.45 -14.17
C ALA A 75 -2.80 -1.88 -13.28
N VAL A 76 -3.88 -2.63 -13.07
CA VAL A 76 -4.80 -2.30 -11.98
C VAL A 76 -4.06 -2.50 -10.68
N GLN A 77 -4.15 -1.51 -9.80
CA GLN A 77 -3.57 -1.51 -8.47
C GLN A 77 -4.67 -1.30 -7.45
N HIS A 78 -4.45 -1.69 -6.21
CA HIS A 78 -5.35 -1.41 -5.08
C HIS A 78 -5.51 0.10 -4.85
N GLY A 79 -4.41 0.83 -4.99
CA GLY A 79 -4.39 2.29 -4.90
C GLY A 79 -4.13 2.85 -3.50
N ASP A 80 -4.38 2.07 -2.45
CA ASP A 80 -4.12 2.40 -1.04
C ASP A 80 -3.70 1.15 -0.25
N LEU A 81 -2.80 0.34 -0.78
CA LEU A 81 -2.34 -0.89 -0.15
C LEU A 81 -1.46 -0.58 1.07
N GLY A 82 -2.09 -0.24 2.16
CA GLY A 82 -1.44 -0.02 3.46
C GLY A 82 -1.80 -1.08 4.49
N PRO A 83 -1.07 -1.16 5.62
CA PRO A 83 -1.39 -2.11 6.69
C PRO A 83 -2.83 -2.00 7.23
N TRP A 84 -3.45 -0.82 7.18
CA TRP A 84 -4.82 -0.56 7.63
C TRP A 84 -5.90 -1.23 6.79
N ASN A 85 -5.57 -1.64 5.56
CA ASN A 85 -6.47 -2.35 4.65
C ASN A 85 -6.23 -3.87 4.67
N LEU A 86 -5.51 -4.38 5.69
CA LEU A 86 -5.20 -5.81 5.85
C LEU A 86 -5.94 -6.41 7.04
N LEU A 87 -6.58 -7.56 6.82
CA LEU A 87 -7.07 -8.44 7.88
C LEU A 87 -6.05 -9.55 8.16
N TRP A 88 -5.83 -9.83 9.43
CA TRP A 88 -4.88 -10.82 9.90
C TRP A 88 -5.60 -12.03 10.50
N GLY A 89 -5.23 -13.21 10.03
CA GLY A 89 -5.73 -14.47 10.59
C GLY A 89 -5.08 -14.80 11.93
N SER A 90 -5.64 -15.79 12.60
CA SER A 90 -5.10 -16.30 13.87
C SER A 90 -3.74 -17.00 13.73
N ASP A 91 -3.37 -17.36 12.52
CA ASP A 91 -2.08 -17.94 12.13
C ASP A 91 -0.99 -16.88 11.85
N GLY A 92 -1.28 -15.60 12.05
CA GLY A 92 -0.39 -14.49 11.77
C GLY A 92 -0.14 -14.22 10.29
N GLN A 93 -0.97 -14.77 9.40
CA GLN A 93 -0.94 -14.48 7.97
C GLN A 93 -2.02 -13.47 7.60
N VAL A 94 -1.83 -12.76 6.46
CA VAL A 94 -2.86 -11.88 5.92
C VAL A 94 -4.01 -12.72 5.37
N ALA A 95 -5.18 -12.61 5.98
CA ALA A 95 -6.42 -13.29 5.62
C ALA A 95 -7.20 -12.52 4.54
N GLY A 96 -7.14 -11.19 4.55
CA GLY A 96 -7.89 -10.36 3.62
C GLY A 96 -7.23 -9.02 3.29
N VAL A 97 -7.53 -8.51 2.10
CA VAL A 97 -7.22 -7.15 1.66
C VAL A 97 -8.55 -6.46 1.38
N LEU A 98 -8.80 -5.36 2.07
CA LEU A 98 -10.05 -4.62 2.07
C LEU A 98 -9.88 -3.25 1.43
N ASP A 99 -11.00 -2.55 1.23
CA ASP A 99 -11.04 -1.14 0.84
C ASP A 99 -10.40 -0.85 -0.52
N TRP A 100 -11.04 -1.39 -1.55
CA TRP A 100 -10.62 -1.27 -2.95
C TRP A 100 -11.17 -0.01 -3.64
N GLU A 101 -11.72 0.94 -2.89
CA GLU A 101 -12.37 2.12 -3.47
C GLU A 101 -11.42 3.00 -4.29
N LEU A 102 -10.12 3.01 -3.95
CA LEU A 102 -9.09 3.74 -4.70
C LEU A 102 -8.40 2.89 -5.78
N ALA A 103 -8.93 1.69 -6.04
CA ALA A 103 -8.38 0.84 -7.09
C ALA A 103 -8.43 1.52 -8.47
N GLY A 104 -7.47 1.18 -9.31
CA GLY A 104 -7.41 1.69 -10.67
C GLY A 104 -6.03 1.57 -11.32
N PRO A 105 -5.90 2.05 -12.57
CA PRO A 105 -4.64 2.06 -13.29
C PRO A 105 -3.55 2.87 -12.60
N ALA A 106 -2.42 2.22 -12.36
CA ALA A 106 -1.21 2.87 -11.86
C ALA A 106 0.06 2.14 -12.34
N GLY A 107 1.23 2.69 -12.03
CA GLY A 107 2.51 2.04 -12.28
C GLY A 107 2.54 0.63 -11.67
N ARG A 108 3.15 -0.33 -12.36
CA ARG A 108 3.12 -1.77 -12.02
C ARG A 108 3.62 -2.10 -10.60
N LEU A 109 4.42 -1.25 -10.02
CA LEU A 109 4.98 -1.41 -8.67
C LEU A 109 4.38 -0.44 -7.65
N TYR A 110 3.30 0.28 -8.00
CA TYR A 110 2.72 1.29 -7.12
C TYR A 110 2.32 0.70 -5.76
N ASP A 111 1.51 -0.36 -5.73
CA ASP A 111 1.09 -1.01 -4.48
C ASP A 111 2.27 -1.64 -3.72
N THR A 112 3.24 -2.20 -4.45
CA THR A 112 4.47 -2.73 -3.86
C THR A 112 5.22 -1.62 -3.12
N GLY A 113 5.40 -0.47 -3.76
CA GLY A 113 6.06 0.69 -3.16
C GLY A 113 5.27 1.29 -2.01
N HIS A 114 3.94 1.39 -2.16
CA HIS A 114 3.06 1.89 -1.12
C HIS A 114 3.13 1.01 0.14
N LEU A 115 3.06 -0.32 -0.01
CA LEU A 115 3.17 -1.23 1.12
C LEU A 115 4.59 -1.21 1.73
N ALA A 116 5.65 -1.13 0.90
CA ALA A 116 7.03 -1.00 1.37
C ALA A 116 7.23 0.25 2.23
N TRP A 117 6.64 1.38 1.87
CA TRP A 117 6.71 2.63 2.63
C TRP A 117 6.36 2.43 4.11
N PHE A 118 5.33 1.64 4.42
CA PHE A 118 4.88 1.38 5.79
C PHE A 118 5.52 0.12 6.41
N ALA A 119 5.79 -0.91 5.63
CA ALA A 119 6.43 -2.14 6.10
C ALA A 119 7.89 -1.93 6.52
N VAL A 120 8.59 -1.02 5.83
CA VAL A 120 10.02 -0.68 6.06
C VAL A 120 10.17 0.59 6.92
N PRO A 121 9.13 1.16 7.42
CA PRO A 121 8.80 2.54 7.79
C PRO A 121 9.76 3.59 7.17
N LEU A 122 9.59 3.81 5.85
CA LEU A 122 10.36 4.80 5.08
C LEU A 122 9.86 6.22 5.39
N MET A 123 10.10 6.65 6.59
CA MET A 123 9.71 7.93 7.19
C MET A 123 10.61 8.26 8.37
N ASP A 124 10.53 9.47 8.91
CA ASP A 124 11.29 9.86 10.09
C ASP A 124 10.97 9.01 11.33
N ASP A 125 11.86 9.06 12.32
CA ASP A 125 11.77 8.21 13.51
C ASP A 125 10.57 8.54 14.41
N ALA A 126 10.13 9.80 14.45
CA ALA A 126 8.98 10.20 15.24
C ALA A 126 7.69 9.58 14.66
N ARG A 127 7.55 9.62 13.35
CA ARG A 127 6.41 9.03 12.64
C ARG A 127 6.43 7.51 12.68
N ALA A 128 7.62 6.88 12.55
CA ALA A 128 7.77 5.43 12.72
C ALA A 128 7.36 4.99 14.13
N ARG A 129 7.79 5.73 15.16
CA ARG A 129 7.41 5.47 16.56
C ARG A 129 5.91 5.63 16.79
N ALA A 130 5.28 6.64 16.20
CA ALA A 130 3.84 6.83 16.30
C ALA A 130 3.03 5.66 15.70
N ARG A 131 3.64 4.88 14.79
CA ARG A 131 3.07 3.64 14.23
C ARG A 131 3.32 2.40 15.06
N GLY A 132 4.03 2.54 16.19
CA GLY A 132 4.25 1.44 17.12
C GLY A 132 5.66 0.85 17.10
N PHE A 133 6.55 1.33 16.25
CA PHE A 133 7.95 0.93 16.32
C PHE A 133 8.57 1.55 17.59
N PRO A 134 8.90 0.75 18.64
CA PRO A 134 9.35 1.29 19.94
C PRO A 134 10.73 1.95 19.86
N GLN A 135 11.55 1.52 18.92
CA GLN A 135 12.84 2.10 18.56
C GLN A 135 12.90 2.24 17.03
N PRO A 136 13.71 3.14 16.47
CA PRO A 136 13.89 3.17 15.03
C PRO A 136 14.33 1.78 14.56
N PRO A 137 13.57 1.14 13.64
CA PRO A 137 13.92 -0.18 13.15
C PRO A 137 15.19 -0.11 12.30
N ASP A 138 15.89 -1.21 12.16
CA ASP A 138 16.89 -1.34 11.10
C ASP A 138 16.17 -1.39 9.74
N ARG A 139 16.01 -0.22 9.12
CA ARG A 139 15.27 -0.06 7.88
C ARG A 139 15.93 -0.78 6.72
N LEU A 140 17.26 -0.88 6.72
CA LEU A 140 18.00 -1.59 5.68
C LEU A 140 17.75 -3.10 5.77
N ALA A 141 17.80 -3.67 6.96
CA ALA A 141 17.45 -5.08 7.18
C ALA A 141 15.98 -5.35 6.78
N ARG A 142 15.05 -4.47 7.16
CA ARG A 142 13.64 -4.59 6.80
C ARG A 142 13.40 -4.42 5.30
N LEU A 143 14.10 -3.50 4.64
CA LEU A 143 14.03 -3.31 3.19
C LEU A 143 14.53 -4.56 2.45
N ASN A 144 15.64 -5.14 2.89
CA ASN A 144 16.15 -6.41 2.37
C ASN A 144 15.13 -7.56 2.58
N ALA A 145 14.50 -7.63 3.76
CA ALA A 145 13.48 -8.64 4.05
C ALA A 145 12.25 -8.48 3.14
N PHE A 146 11.75 -7.25 2.98
CA PHE A 146 10.64 -6.96 2.08
C PHE A 146 10.99 -7.30 0.63
N ALA A 147 12.19 -6.94 0.16
CA ALA A 147 12.68 -7.25 -1.17
C ALA A 147 12.75 -8.76 -1.43
N ARG A 148 13.25 -9.56 -0.46
CA ARG A 148 13.18 -11.03 -0.57
C ARG A 148 11.75 -11.52 -0.76
N GLY A 149 10.80 -10.98 0.01
CA GLY A 149 9.39 -11.33 -0.11
C GLY A 149 8.80 -11.01 -1.49
N THR A 150 9.15 -9.87 -2.07
CA THR A 150 8.67 -9.45 -3.41
C THR A 150 9.41 -10.13 -4.55
N ARG A 151 10.57 -10.75 -4.31
CA ARG A 151 11.50 -11.27 -5.31
C ARG A 151 12.01 -10.17 -6.28
N LEU A 152 12.03 -8.93 -5.84
CA LEU A 152 12.58 -7.80 -6.58
C LEU A 152 13.94 -7.40 -6.01
N PRO A 153 14.83 -6.80 -6.82
CA PRO A 153 16.01 -6.12 -6.30
C PRO A 153 15.66 -5.05 -5.26
N VAL A 154 16.53 -4.86 -4.28
CA VAL A 154 16.31 -3.85 -3.22
C VAL A 154 16.14 -2.45 -3.80
N GLY A 155 16.95 -2.09 -4.80
CA GLY A 155 16.85 -0.82 -5.50
C GLY A 155 15.48 -0.61 -6.14
N ASP A 156 14.93 -1.63 -6.82
CA ASP A 156 13.61 -1.55 -7.45
C ASP A 156 12.49 -1.34 -6.41
N VAL A 157 12.59 -1.95 -5.23
CA VAL A 157 11.64 -1.75 -4.13
C VAL A 157 11.73 -0.33 -3.58
N LEU A 158 12.94 0.19 -3.40
CA LEU A 158 13.16 1.53 -2.90
C LEU A 158 12.68 2.60 -3.90
N ASP A 159 12.98 2.42 -5.17
CA ASP A 159 12.47 3.27 -6.25
C ASP A 159 10.94 3.25 -6.32
N ALA A 160 10.34 2.06 -6.21
CA ALA A 160 8.89 1.91 -6.17
C ALA A 160 8.27 2.64 -4.97
N ALA A 161 8.91 2.59 -3.79
CA ALA A 161 8.45 3.31 -2.60
C ALA A 161 8.52 4.82 -2.79
N LEU A 162 9.61 5.35 -3.34
CA LEU A 162 9.75 6.77 -3.64
C LEU A 162 8.73 7.25 -4.68
N GLN A 163 8.48 6.45 -5.72
CA GLN A 163 7.45 6.74 -6.72
C GLN A 163 6.05 6.71 -6.09
N ALA A 164 5.76 5.73 -5.21
CA ALA A 164 4.48 5.64 -4.54
C ALA A 164 4.23 6.84 -3.60
N GLN A 165 5.23 7.29 -2.83
CA GLN A 165 5.13 8.46 -1.98
C GLN A 165 4.81 9.73 -2.80
N GLN A 166 5.48 9.93 -3.92
CA GLN A 166 5.25 11.05 -4.81
C GLN A 166 3.87 10.98 -5.49
N GLU A 167 3.50 9.80 -5.98
CA GLU A 167 2.21 9.57 -6.64
C GLU A 167 1.06 9.72 -5.66
N TYR A 168 1.17 9.20 -4.43
CA TYR A 168 0.16 9.35 -3.40
C TYR A 168 -0.10 10.82 -3.07
N ALA A 169 0.96 11.63 -2.90
CA ALA A 169 0.81 13.07 -2.68
C ALA A 169 0.02 13.74 -3.82
N ARG A 170 0.32 13.40 -5.08
CA ARG A 170 -0.41 13.93 -6.26
C ARG A 170 -1.86 13.48 -6.29
N ARG A 171 -2.14 12.21 -5.98
CA ARG A 171 -3.50 11.65 -5.94
C ARG A 171 -4.35 12.34 -4.89
N VAL A 172 -3.84 12.54 -3.67
CA VAL A 172 -4.55 13.25 -2.60
C VAL A 172 -4.90 14.68 -3.02
N LEU A 173 -3.98 15.39 -3.68
CA LEU A 173 -4.24 16.74 -4.19
C LEU A 173 -5.31 16.77 -5.29
N ALA A 174 -5.31 15.79 -6.18
CA ALA A 174 -6.26 15.67 -7.29
C ALA A 174 -7.61 15.06 -6.89
N MET A 175 -7.68 14.38 -5.74
CA MET A 175 -8.88 13.65 -5.31
C MET A 175 -10.07 14.59 -5.13
N PRO A 176 -11.20 14.36 -5.83
CA PRO A 176 -12.38 15.20 -5.74
C PRO A 176 -13.20 14.91 -4.47
N GLY A 177 -14.19 15.75 -4.22
CA GLY A 177 -15.21 15.53 -3.19
C GLY A 177 -14.72 15.69 -1.76
N GLU A 178 -15.56 15.23 -0.83
CA GLU A 178 -15.33 15.41 0.61
C GLU A 178 -14.16 14.55 1.13
N ALA A 179 -14.00 13.33 0.61
CA ALA A 179 -12.89 12.44 0.95
C ALA A 179 -11.53 13.10 0.63
N GLY A 180 -11.38 13.65 -0.58
CA GLY A 180 -10.17 14.37 -0.96
C GLY A 180 -9.93 15.62 -0.10
N ALA A 181 -11.00 16.35 0.22
CA ALA A 181 -10.90 17.49 1.13
C ALA A 181 -10.48 17.08 2.55
N ALA A 182 -10.99 15.95 3.05
CA ALA A 182 -10.59 15.40 4.34
C ALA A 182 -9.12 14.97 4.35
N PHE A 183 -8.65 14.28 3.32
CA PHE A 183 -7.26 13.85 3.21
C PHE A 183 -6.29 15.03 3.14
N ARG A 184 -6.66 16.12 2.44
CA ARG A 184 -5.87 17.36 2.42
C ARG A 184 -5.85 18.04 3.77
N ARG A 185 -7.00 18.13 4.49
CA ARG A 185 -7.04 18.69 5.86
C ARG A 185 -6.17 17.91 6.84
N LEU A 186 -6.05 16.59 6.66
CA LEU A 186 -5.19 15.73 7.47
C LEU A 186 -3.70 15.82 7.06
N GLY A 187 -3.36 16.63 6.05
CA GLY A 187 -1.98 16.79 5.60
C GLY A 187 -1.36 15.54 4.98
N LEU A 188 -2.16 14.61 4.45
CA LEU A 188 -1.64 13.33 3.97
C LEU A 188 -0.69 13.51 2.78
N HIS A 189 -0.93 14.49 1.90
CA HIS A 189 -0.05 14.83 0.80
C HIS A 189 1.28 15.43 1.26
N GLU A 190 1.25 16.31 2.28
CA GLU A 190 2.44 16.90 2.88
C GLU A 190 3.29 15.83 3.57
N ASN A 191 2.62 14.94 4.31
CA ASN A 191 3.25 13.81 4.95
C ASN A 191 3.96 12.89 3.93
N ALA A 192 3.30 12.56 2.82
CA ALA A 192 3.89 11.72 1.78
C ALA A 192 5.09 12.39 1.12
N ALA A 193 5.01 13.69 0.85
CA ALA A 193 6.13 14.46 0.31
C ALA A 193 7.33 14.48 1.27
N ALA A 194 7.10 14.77 2.55
CA ALA A 194 8.14 14.78 3.58
C ALA A 194 8.80 13.40 3.74
N ASP A 195 8.01 12.32 3.73
CA ASP A 195 8.55 10.97 3.78
C ASP A 195 9.39 10.64 2.55
N GLY A 196 8.99 11.10 1.36
CA GLY A 196 9.77 10.93 0.14
C GLY A 196 11.12 11.67 0.19
N GLU A 197 11.15 12.88 0.72
CA GLU A 197 12.38 13.64 0.94
C GLU A 197 13.29 12.94 1.95
N TRP A 198 12.72 12.50 3.07
CA TRP A 198 13.45 11.77 4.10
C TRP A 198 14.04 10.45 3.56
N THR A 199 13.24 9.66 2.84
CA THR A 199 13.67 8.39 2.24
C THR A 199 14.82 8.61 1.26
N ARG A 200 14.71 9.59 0.36
CA ARG A 200 15.76 9.92 -0.60
C ARG A 200 17.06 10.35 0.07
N ALA A 201 16.96 11.16 1.12
CA ALA A 201 18.14 11.62 1.86
C ALA A 201 18.82 10.47 2.62
N ARG A 202 18.03 9.53 3.17
CA ARG A 202 18.52 8.43 4.02
C ARG A 202 19.15 7.29 3.23
N PHE A 203 18.64 7.02 2.03
CA PHE A 203 19.05 5.90 1.19
C PHE A 203 19.74 6.34 -0.11
N ARG A 204 20.44 7.50 -0.07
CA ARG A 204 21.10 8.07 -1.24
C ARG A 204 22.11 7.10 -1.88
N ASP A 205 22.86 6.39 -1.04
CA ASP A 205 23.94 5.51 -1.51
C ASP A 205 23.39 4.18 -2.06
N GLU A 206 22.20 3.76 -1.62
CA GLU A 206 21.52 2.57 -2.12
C GLU A 206 20.80 2.81 -3.45
N LEU A 207 20.64 4.08 -3.86
CA LEU A 207 20.02 4.50 -5.11
C LEU A 207 21.05 4.83 -6.22
N ALA A 208 22.32 4.88 -5.87
CA ALA A 208 23.44 5.21 -6.80
C ALA A 208 23.95 3.95 -7.50
#